data_64385442df4f7b0ea6ee86b029a1a81d
#
_entry.id   64385442df4f7b0ea6ee86b029a1a81d
#
_cell.length_a   1.000
_cell.length_b   1.000
_cell.length_c   1.000
_cell.angle_alpha   90.00
_cell.angle_beta   90.00
_cell.angle_gamma   90.00
#
_symmetry.space_group_name_H-M   'P 1'
#
loop_
_entity.id
_entity.type
_entity.pdbx_description
1 polymer ?
#
loop_
_entity_poly.entity_id
_entity_poly.type
_entity_poly.pdbx_seq_one_letter_code
_entity_poly.pdbx_strand_id
1 'polypeptide(L)'
;MNILFFLTPKSDVAYVFNDDTLRQVLEKIEYHKYTAIPKLNKPGKYVGTVTEGDLLRYIKERYSLNVKDAEDCMISRVPLRWKYTPVSINCNMEDLMEISLKQNFVPVVDDADNFIGIIRRSDILKYCYKKSKDKQKD
;
A
#
# COMPACT_ATOMS: atom_id res chain seq x y z
N MET A 1 18.51 12.91 -5.81
CA MET A 1 17.80 11.92 -6.65
C MET A 1 16.30 12.05 -6.44
N ASN A 2 15.55 12.02 -7.52
CA ASN A 2 14.10 12.12 -7.44
C ASN A 2 13.52 10.76 -7.05
N ILE A 3 12.59 10.74 -6.09
CA ILE A 3 11.97 9.50 -5.62
C ILE A 3 11.18 8.79 -6.73
N LEU A 4 10.74 9.51 -7.76
CA LEU A 4 10.00 8.93 -8.89
C LEU A 4 10.81 7.90 -9.66
N PHE A 5 12.13 7.87 -9.48
CA PHE A 5 13.00 6.82 -10.01
C PHE A 5 12.54 5.43 -9.55
N PHE A 6 11.99 5.33 -8.34
CA PHE A 6 11.55 4.07 -7.76
C PHE A 6 10.06 3.79 -7.94
N LEU A 7 9.33 4.70 -8.61
CA LEU A 7 7.87 4.59 -8.68
C LEU A 7 7.41 3.40 -9.52
N THR A 8 6.54 2.58 -8.92
CA THR A 8 5.69 1.67 -9.68
C THR A 8 4.40 2.43 -9.93
N PRO A 9 4.08 2.79 -11.19
CA PRO A 9 2.94 3.66 -11.47
C PRO A 9 1.61 2.97 -11.16
N LYS A 10 0.59 3.77 -10.93
CA LYS A 10 -0.77 3.32 -10.58
C LYS A 10 -1.28 2.24 -11.54
N SER A 11 -0.98 2.36 -12.83
CA SER A 11 -1.41 1.39 -13.84
C SER A 11 -0.85 -0.02 -13.61
N ASP A 12 0.26 -0.13 -12.87
CA ASP A 12 0.93 -1.41 -12.60
C ASP A 12 0.72 -1.89 -11.17
N VAL A 13 -0.16 -1.23 -10.42
CA VAL A 13 -0.41 -1.53 -8.99
C VAL A 13 -1.85 -1.94 -8.82
N ALA A 14 -2.09 -3.01 -8.04
CA ALA A 14 -3.45 -3.34 -7.64
C ALA A 14 -3.86 -2.43 -6.48
N TYR A 15 -5.07 -1.93 -6.54
CA TYR A 15 -5.67 -1.11 -5.49
C TYR A 15 -7.17 -1.42 -5.41
N VAL A 16 -7.81 -0.99 -4.33
CA VAL A 16 -9.25 -1.17 -4.14
C VAL A 16 -9.90 0.20 -3.89
N PHE A 17 -11.19 0.26 -4.10
CA PHE A 17 -11.97 1.44 -3.77
C PHE A 17 -12.62 1.30 -2.40
N ASN A 18 -12.85 2.42 -1.76
CA ASN A 18 -13.42 2.48 -0.43
C ASN A 18 -14.80 1.82 -0.33
N ASP A 19 -15.55 1.77 -1.42
CA ASP A 19 -16.86 1.13 -1.50
C ASP A 19 -16.85 -0.30 -2.05
N ASP A 20 -15.66 -0.87 -2.29
CA ASP A 20 -15.55 -2.29 -2.64
C ASP A 20 -15.98 -3.15 -1.45
N THR A 21 -16.47 -4.36 -1.74
CA THR A 21 -16.85 -5.31 -0.69
C THR A 21 -15.63 -6.03 -0.15
N LEU A 22 -15.77 -6.56 1.05
CA LEU A 22 -14.71 -7.35 1.68
C LEU A 22 -14.32 -8.53 0.78
N ARG A 23 -15.29 -9.19 0.13
CA ARG A 23 -15.01 -10.28 -0.81
C ARG A 23 -14.12 -9.82 -1.96
N GLN A 24 -14.44 -8.67 -2.57
CA GLN A 24 -13.65 -8.13 -3.68
C GLN A 24 -12.22 -7.83 -3.26
N VAL A 25 -12.05 -7.30 -2.05
CA VAL A 25 -10.71 -6.99 -1.51
C VAL A 25 -9.93 -8.27 -1.25
N LEU A 26 -10.55 -9.28 -0.63
CA LEU A 26 -9.92 -10.58 -0.39
C LEU A 26 -9.48 -11.24 -1.69
N GLU A 27 -10.33 -11.22 -2.72
CA GLU A 27 -10.00 -11.79 -4.02
C GLU A 27 -8.79 -11.10 -4.66
N LYS A 28 -8.72 -9.78 -4.58
CA LYS A 28 -7.59 -9.01 -5.12
C LYS A 28 -6.30 -9.30 -4.37
N ILE A 29 -6.36 -9.32 -3.05
CA ILE A 29 -5.19 -9.62 -2.21
C ILE A 29 -4.67 -11.02 -2.53
N GLU A 30 -5.55 -12.00 -2.64
CA GLU A 30 -5.18 -13.38 -2.96
C GLU A 30 -4.61 -13.51 -4.36
N TYR A 31 -5.25 -12.90 -5.35
CA TYR A 31 -4.81 -12.96 -6.75
C TYR A 31 -3.41 -12.37 -6.93
N HIS A 32 -3.14 -11.23 -6.32
CA HIS A 32 -1.85 -10.54 -6.44
C HIS A 32 -0.83 -10.99 -5.40
N LYS A 33 -1.24 -11.84 -4.45
CA LYS A 33 -0.40 -12.30 -3.33
C LYS A 33 0.15 -11.14 -2.50
N TYR A 34 -0.69 -10.14 -2.28
CA TYR A 34 -0.35 -8.98 -1.46
C TYR A 34 -0.63 -9.27 0.01
N THR A 35 0.10 -8.60 0.90
CA THR A 35 -0.20 -8.57 2.34
C THR A 35 -0.92 -7.29 2.74
N ALA A 36 -0.87 -6.29 1.89
CA ALA A 36 -1.51 -5.00 2.07
C ALA A 36 -1.84 -4.40 0.71
N ILE A 37 -2.91 -3.62 0.62
CA ILE A 37 -3.37 -3.07 -0.65
C ILE A 37 -3.83 -1.61 -0.44
N PRO A 38 -3.43 -0.69 -1.34
CA PRO A 38 -3.90 0.69 -1.27
C PRO A 38 -5.41 0.79 -1.49
N LYS A 39 -6.04 1.68 -0.74
CA LYS A 39 -7.46 1.96 -0.81
C LYS A 39 -7.67 3.41 -1.24
N LEU A 40 -8.49 3.61 -2.27
CA LEU A 40 -8.78 4.92 -2.86
C LEU A 40 -10.26 5.25 -2.73
N ASN A 41 -10.59 6.53 -2.79
CA ASN A 41 -11.98 6.94 -3.00
C ASN A 41 -12.28 7.01 -4.51
N LYS A 42 -13.53 7.26 -4.89
CA LYS A 42 -13.93 7.28 -6.32
C LYS A 42 -13.20 8.31 -7.16
N PRO A 43 -12.91 9.54 -6.68
CA PRO A 43 -12.06 10.45 -7.46
C PRO A 43 -10.63 9.97 -7.67
N GLY A 44 -10.16 8.95 -6.93
CA GLY A 44 -8.82 8.41 -7.09
C GLY A 44 -7.83 8.90 -6.06
N LYS A 45 -8.31 9.51 -4.98
CA LYS A 45 -7.45 9.96 -3.88
C LYS A 45 -7.11 8.81 -2.95
N TYR A 46 -5.87 8.79 -2.46
CA TYR A 46 -5.43 7.79 -1.50
C TYR A 46 -6.11 8.05 -0.14
N VAL A 47 -6.77 7.03 0.42
CA VAL A 47 -7.46 7.14 1.70
C VAL A 47 -6.95 6.16 2.75
N GLY A 48 -6.07 5.26 2.41
CA GLY A 48 -5.47 4.34 3.38
C GLY A 48 -4.95 3.07 2.72
N THR A 49 -4.40 2.19 3.54
CA THR A 49 -3.92 0.88 3.10
C THR A 49 -4.53 -0.19 3.98
N VAL A 50 -5.17 -1.18 3.36
CA VAL A 50 -5.81 -2.29 4.06
C VAL A 50 -4.83 -3.45 4.14
N THR A 51 -4.61 -4.00 5.35
CA THR A 51 -3.75 -5.16 5.55
C THR A 51 -4.57 -6.42 5.77
N GLU A 52 -3.96 -7.58 5.52
CA GLU A 52 -4.58 -8.87 5.84
C GLU A 52 -4.98 -8.95 7.32
N GLY A 53 -4.13 -8.39 8.20
CA GLY A 53 -4.41 -8.36 9.63
C GLY A 53 -5.65 -7.55 9.97
N ASP A 54 -5.88 -6.43 9.28
CA ASP A 54 -7.09 -5.62 9.46
C ASP A 54 -8.34 -6.43 9.12
N LEU A 55 -8.30 -7.14 8.01
CA LEU A 55 -9.41 -7.95 7.53
C LEU A 55 -9.69 -9.12 8.49
N LEU A 56 -8.63 -9.82 8.90
CA LEU A 56 -8.76 -10.95 9.81
C LEU A 56 -9.36 -10.50 11.14
N ARG A 57 -8.87 -9.41 11.70
CA ARG A 57 -9.37 -8.88 12.98
C ARG A 57 -10.84 -8.49 12.88
N TYR A 58 -11.22 -7.81 11.79
CA TYR A 58 -12.60 -7.39 11.57
C TYR A 58 -13.55 -8.58 11.46
N ILE A 59 -13.18 -9.59 10.68
CA ILE A 59 -13.97 -10.81 10.50
C ILE A 59 -14.10 -11.55 11.84
N LYS A 60 -13.00 -11.64 12.59
CA LYS A 60 -12.98 -12.29 13.89
C LYS A 60 -13.91 -11.59 14.89
N GLU A 61 -13.80 -10.28 14.99
CA GLU A 61 -14.51 -9.51 16.03
C GLU A 61 -15.98 -9.28 15.70
N ARG A 62 -16.30 -9.05 14.41
CA ARG A 62 -17.66 -8.68 14.00
C ARG A 62 -18.48 -9.85 13.47
N TYR A 63 -17.83 -10.89 12.99
CA TYR A 63 -18.52 -12.01 12.32
C TYR A 63 -18.10 -13.37 12.86
N SER A 64 -17.46 -13.42 14.03
CA SER A 64 -17.03 -14.67 14.68
C SER A 64 -16.26 -15.60 13.74
N LEU A 65 -15.37 -15.03 12.93
CA LEU A 65 -14.56 -15.72 11.91
C LEU A 65 -15.37 -16.28 10.73
N ASN A 66 -16.62 -15.88 10.58
CA ASN A 66 -17.43 -16.33 9.45
C ASN A 66 -17.23 -15.40 8.26
N VAL A 67 -16.34 -15.78 7.34
CA VAL A 67 -16.00 -15.00 6.16
C VAL A 67 -17.22 -14.79 5.26
N LYS A 68 -18.05 -15.81 5.13
CA LYS A 68 -19.23 -15.76 4.25
C LYS A 68 -20.22 -14.68 4.70
N ASP A 69 -20.40 -14.53 6.01
CA ASP A 69 -21.29 -13.49 6.55
C ASP A 69 -20.69 -12.10 6.38
N ALA A 70 -19.36 -11.98 6.28
CA ALA A 70 -18.66 -10.70 6.14
C ALA A 70 -18.48 -10.26 4.69
N GLU A 71 -18.70 -11.14 3.71
CA GLU A 71 -18.37 -10.91 2.31
C GLU A 71 -18.92 -9.62 1.71
N ASP A 72 -20.15 -9.27 2.06
CA ASP A 72 -20.85 -8.14 1.45
C ASP A 72 -20.63 -6.83 2.20
N CYS A 73 -19.84 -6.85 3.27
CA CYS A 73 -19.50 -5.63 4.01
C CYS A 73 -18.62 -4.73 3.17
N MET A 74 -18.91 -3.42 3.18
CA MET A 74 -18.04 -2.45 2.48
C MET A 74 -16.74 -2.29 3.24
N ILE A 75 -15.64 -2.24 2.48
CA ILE A 75 -14.29 -2.13 3.06
C ILE A 75 -14.10 -0.85 3.87
N SER A 76 -14.88 0.19 3.57
CA SER A 76 -14.85 1.45 4.33
C SER A 76 -15.17 1.27 5.80
N ARG A 77 -15.89 0.19 6.16
CA ARG A 77 -16.25 -0.10 7.55
C ARG A 77 -15.16 -0.81 8.35
N VAL A 78 -14.12 -1.29 7.67
CA VAL A 78 -13.03 -2.02 8.34
C VAL A 78 -12.05 -1.01 8.95
N PRO A 79 -11.89 -1.00 10.28
CA PRO A 79 -10.91 -0.10 10.91
C PRO A 79 -9.49 -0.49 10.51
N LEU A 80 -8.69 0.51 10.16
CA LEU A 80 -7.29 0.31 9.81
C LEU A 80 -6.43 0.52 11.06
N ARG A 81 -5.73 -0.52 11.49
CA ARG A 81 -4.89 -0.46 12.69
C ARG A 81 -3.59 0.28 12.43
N TRP A 82 -2.96 0.01 11.29
CA TRP A 82 -1.73 0.66 10.88
C TRP A 82 -2.05 1.72 9.85
N LYS A 83 -1.62 2.94 10.12
CA LYS A 83 -1.76 4.02 9.16
C LYS A 83 -0.50 4.07 8.32
N TYR A 84 -0.59 3.60 7.08
CA TYR A 84 0.49 3.79 6.12
C TYR A 84 0.61 5.27 5.80
N THR A 85 1.83 5.78 5.84
CA THR A 85 2.12 7.17 5.53
C THR A 85 2.39 7.29 4.04
N PRO A 86 1.60 8.08 3.30
CA PRO A 86 1.93 8.39 1.91
C PRO A 86 2.98 9.49 1.84
N VAL A 87 3.65 9.60 0.69
CA VAL A 87 4.58 10.68 0.44
C VAL A 87 4.16 11.47 -0.79
N SER A 88 4.50 12.76 -0.80
CA SER A 88 4.34 13.61 -1.97
C SER A 88 5.41 13.27 -3.00
N ILE A 89 5.12 13.55 -4.28
CA ILE A 89 6.10 13.42 -5.36
C ILE A 89 7.36 14.24 -5.12
N ASN A 90 7.28 15.25 -4.25
CA ASN A 90 8.40 16.14 -3.91
C ASN A 90 9.18 15.68 -2.68
N CYS A 91 8.85 14.52 -2.12
CA CYS A 91 9.54 13.98 -0.95
C CYS A 91 11.02 13.73 -1.27
N ASN A 92 11.90 14.02 -0.31
CA ASN A 92 13.32 13.72 -0.49
C ASN A 92 13.62 12.26 -0.14
N MET A 93 14.78 11.79 -0.57
CA MET A 93 15.18 10.38 -0.38
C MET A 93 15.32 10.00 1.08
N GLU A 94 15.79 10.92 1.92
CA GLU A 94 15.99 10.64 3.34
C GLU A 94 14.67 10.32 4.03
N ASP A 95 13.65 11.15 3.81
CA ASP A 95 12.32 10.93 4.38
C ASP A 95 11.67 9.65 3.82
N LEU A 96 11.86 9.38 2.53
CA LEU A 96 11.36 8.16 1.91
C LEU A 96 11.98 6.93 2.57
N MET A 97 13.28 6.94 2.80
CA MET A 97 13.98 5.82 3.41
C MET A 97 13.51 5.57 4.84
N GLU A 98 13.27 6.63 5.62
CA GLU A 98 12.75 6.50 6.98
C GLU A 98 11.37 5.84 7.00
N ILE A 99 10.47 6.27 6.10
CA ILE A 99 9.14 5.69 6.01
C ILE A 99 9.22 4.23 5.56
N SER A 100 10.11 3.91 4.65
CA SER A 100 10.27 2.54 4.14
C SER A 100 10.77 1.55 5.18
N LEU A 101 11.35 2.03 6.28
CA LEU A 101 11.72 1.15 7.40
C LEU A 101 10.49 0.59 8.11
N LYS A 102 9.36 1.26 8.02
CA LYS A 102 8.14 0.91 8.76
C LYS A 102 7.06 0.29 7.87
N GLN A 103 7.18 0.40 6.56
CA GLN A 103 6.16 -0.05 5.60
C GLN A 103 6.80 -0.82 4.45
N ASN A 104 6.12 -1.86 3.97
CA ASN A 104 6.58 -2.67 2.84
C ASN A 104 6.64 -1.85 1.55
N PHE A 105 5.74 -0.91 1.41
CA PHE A 105 5.70 0.01 0.30
C PHE A 105 5.22 1.37 0.79
N VAL A 106 5.49 2.38 0.02
CA VAL A 106 5.11 3.76 0.35
C VAL A 106 4.19 4.27 -0.75
N PRO A 107 2.92 4.58 -0.43
CA PRO A 107 2.02 5.21 -1.40
C PRO A 107 2.54 6.59 -1.79
N VAL A 108 2.44 6.93 -3.07
CA VAL A 108 2.88 8.22 -3.59
C VAL A 108 1.67 8.98 -4.12
N VAL A 109 1.56 10.24 -3.71
CA VAL A 109 0.45 11.11 -4.10
C VAL A 109 0.99 12.40 -4.72
N ASP A 110 0.15 13.02 -5.55
CA ASP A 110 0.46 14.35 -6.10
C ASP A 110 -0.02 15.46 -5.15
N ASP A 111 0.06 16.71 -5.60
CA ASP A 111 -0.29 17.87 -4.77
C ASP A 111 -1.78 17.93 -4.41
N ALA A 112 -2.64 17.20 -5.13
CA ALA A 112 -4.06 17.12 -4.86
C ALA A 112 -4.45 15.83 -4.14
N ASP A 113 -3.48 15.11 -3.59
CA ASP A 113 -3.64 13.81 -2.92
C ASP A 113 -4.12 12.68 -3.83
N ASN A 114 -4.00 12.85 -5.14
CA ASN A 114 -4.31 11.76 -6.06
C ASN A 114 -3.23 10.67 -5.97
N PHE A 115 -3.67 9.43 -5.90
CA PHE A 115 -2.76 8.28 -5.86
C PHE A 115 -2.12 8.09 -7.23
N ILE A 116 -0.78 8.15 -7.29
CA ILE A 116 -0.05 7.99 -8.56
C ILE A 116 0.73 6.67 -8.63
N GLY A 117 0.89 5.97 -7.54
CA GLY A 117 1.60 4.70 -7.51
C GLY A 117 2.19 4.41 -6.15
N ILE A 118 3.11 3.45 -6.12
CA ILE A 118 3.81 3.06 -4.88
C ILE A 118 5.31 2.99 -5.13
N ILE A 119 6.06 3.08 -4.04
CA ILE A 119 7.49 2.77 -4.04
C ILE A 119 7.67 1.57 -3.13
N ARG A 120 8.21 0.48 -3.66
CA ARG A 120 8.43 -0.75 -2.90
C ARG A 120 9.73 -0.66 -2.13
N ARG A 121 9.71 -1.09 -0.86
CA ARG A 121 10.93 -1.18 -0.05
C ARG A 121 12.00 -2.03 -0.76
N SER A 122 11.59 -3.12 -1.40
CA SER A 122 12.51 -4.00 -2.11
C SER A 122 13.27 -3.29 -3.23
N ASP A 123 12.64 -2.34 -3.92
CA ASP A 123 13.31 -1.59 -4.99
C ASP A 123 14.36 -0.63 -4.43
N ILE A 124 14.06 0.00 -3.29
CA ILE A 124 15.03 0.85 -2.59
C ILE A 124 16.22 0.01 -2.12
N LEU A 125 15.95 -1.15 -1.51
CA LEU A 125 17.01 -2.04 -1.02
C LEU A 125 17.90 -2.56 -2.14
N LYS A 126 17.32 -2.91 -3.28
CA LYS A 126 18.08 -3.36 -4.46
C LYS A 126 19.02 -2.26 -4.95
N TYR A 127 18.54 -1.03 -4.98
CA TYR A 127 19.35 0.11 -5.40
C TYR A 127 20.52 0.34 -4.44
N CYS A 128 20.24 0.34 -3.15
CA CYS A 128 21.28 0.52 -2.12
C CYS A 128 22.32 -0.61 -2.16
N TYR A 129 21.87 -1.85 -2.38
CA TYR A 129 22.75 -3.01 -2.50
C TYR A 129 23.68 -2.88 -3.70
N LYS A 130 23.15 -2.50 -4.86
CA LYS A 130 23.95 -2.29 -6.07
C LYS A 130 25.01 -1.20 -5.86
N LYS A 131 24.62 -0.08 -5.26
CA LYS A 131 25.58 1.00 -4.97
C LYS A 131 26.66 0.57 -4.02
N SER A 132 26.31 -0.22 -3.00
CA SER A 132 27.30 -0.78 -2.07
C SER A 132 28.32 -1.66 -2.77
N LYS A 133 27.87 -2.51 -3.70
CA LYS A 133 28.75 -3.37 -4.49
C LYS A 133 29.66 -2.59 -5.42
N ASP A 134 29.14 -1.56 -6.08
CA ASP A 134 29.94 -0.72 -6.97
C ASP A 134 31.04 0.00 -6.22
N LYS A 135 30.80 0.44 -4.98
CA LYS A 135 31.81 1.05 -4.13
C LYS A 135 32.90 0.08 -3.69
N GLN A 136 32.59 -1.21 -3.56
CA GLN A 136 33.55 -2.24 -3.16
C GLN A 136 34.49 -2.66 -4.29
N LYS A 137 34.13 -2.37 -5.55
CA LYS A 137 34.93 -2.71 -6.72
C LYS A 137 36.02 -1.69 -7.03
N ASP A 138 35.97 -0.52 -6.40
CA ASP A 138 36.97 0.50 -6.52
C ASP A 138 38.02 0.37 -5.42
#